data_3c89f52c4c545c260f053909802baabb
#
_entry.id   3c89f52c4c545c260f053909802baabb
#
_cell.length_a   1.000
_cell.length_b   1.000
_cell.length_c   1.000
_cell.angle_alpha   90.00
_cell.angle_beta   90.00
_cell.angle_gamma   90.00
#
_symmetry.space_group_name_H-M   'P 1'
#
loop_
_entity.id
_entity.type
_entity.pdbx_description
1 polymer ?
#
loop_
_entity_poly.entity_id
_entity_poly.type
_entity_poly.pdbx_seq_one_letter_code
_entity_poly.pdbx_strand_id
1 'polypeptide(L)'
;MTPERYTRLRTILDQRQPDLTVLTDYVHKGRNLSAIVRTADAVGVGSVHCVVGDKDYRSFRGTALGSHRYVEVHRYSELAQPVADLKSEGFQIVAAHLSATAVDYHEVDYTKPTALLMGAEKDGLSIDGREAADFHITIPMVGMVESFNVSVAAGIILNEARHQRQMAGLYDRQRISQSEYDRLFFEWAHPKIRDYCQRYGFEYPRLRDDGEIENASGWYTETRELLADKAVAMESVNG
;
A
#
# COMPACT_ATOMS: atom_id res chain seq x y z
N MET A 1 -14.84 -3.48 20.36
CA MET A 1 -14.76 -2.42 19.29
C MET A 1 -16.12 -1.72 19.21
N THR A 2 -16.20 -0.41 18.81
CA THR A 2 -17.54 0.21 18.63
C THR A 2 -18.17 -0.24 17.31
N PRO A 3 -19.53 -0.30 17.22
CA PRO A 3 -20.23 -0.68 15.99
C PRO A 3 -19.87 0.20 14.79
N GLU A 4 -19.65 1.52 15.01
CA GLU A 4 -19.27 2.46 13.98
C GLU A 4 -17.88 2.14 13.42
N ARG A 5 -16.92 1.79 14.30
CA ARG A 5 -15.58 1.38 13.89
C ARG A 5 -15.61 0.06 13.13
N TYR A 6 -16.39 -0.90 13.59
CA TYR A 6 -16.59 -2.19 12.91
C TYR A 6 -17.11 -1.98 11.49
N THR A 7 -18.20 -1.23 11.33
CA THR A 7 -18.80 -0.92 10.03
C THR A 7 -17.81 -0.18 9.13
N ARG A 8 -17.08 0.82 9.66
CA ARG A 8 -16.10 1.58 8.88
C ARG A 8 -14.96 0.71 8.36
N LEU A 9 -14.42 -0.19 9.19
CA LEU A 9 -13.35 -1.09 8.75
C LEU A 9 -13.81 -1.99 7.61
N ARG A 10 -15.01 -2.55 7.71
CA ARG A 10 -15.59 -3.39 6.66
C ARG A 10 -15.81 -2.60 5.37
N THR A 11 -16.44 -1.45 5.44
CA THR A 11 -16.65 -0.59 4.26
C THR A 11 -15.36 -0.26 3.53
N ILE A 12 -14.27 0.04 4.28
CA ILE A 12 -12.97 0.32 3.66
C ILE A 12 -12.38 -0.94 3.00
N LEU A 13 -12.49 -2.10 3.63
CA LEU A 13 -11.99 -3.37 3.08
C LEU A 13 -12.78 -3.80 1.83
N ASP A 14 -14.10 -3.61 1.82
CA ASP A 14 -14.97 -3.89 0.67
C ASP A 14 -14.57 -3.08 -0.57
N GLN A 15 -13.96 -1.91 -0.36
CA GLN A 15 -13.56 -0.97 -1.43
C GLN A 15 -12.07 -1.05 -1.79
N ARG A 16 -11.30 -1.97 -1.24
CA ARG A 16 -9.89 -2.13 -1.58
C ARG A 16 -9.70 -2.53 -3.04
N GLN A 17 -8.68 -1.90 -3.67
CA GLN A 17 -8.33 -2.08 -5.08
C GLN A 17 -6.99 -2.83 -5.17
N PRO A 18 -6.99 -4.18 -5.18
CA PRO A 18 -5.77 -4.96 -5.15
C PRO A 18 -4.90 -4.81 -6.42
N ASP A 19 -5.52 -4.37 -7.51
CA ASP A 19 -4.92 -4.18 -8.82
C ASP A 19 -4.70 -2.70 -9.20
N LEU A 20 -4.60 -1.82 -8.19
CA LEU A 20 -4.13 -0.45 -8.33
C LEU A 20 -3.04 -0.21 -7.30
N THR A 21 -1.86 0.23 -7.75
CA THR A 21 -0.73 0.53 -6.88
C THR A 21 0.06 1.74 -7.35
N VAL A 22 0.99 2.20 -6.51
CA VAL A 22 1.97 3.24 -6.85
C VAL A 22 3.37 2.66 -6.70
N LEU A 23 4.20 2.87 -7.71
CA LEU A 23 5.63 2.58 -7.70
C LEU A 23 6.39 3.91 -7.74
N THR A 24 7.29 4.16 -6.80
CA THR A 24 8.12 5.37 -6.79
C THR A 24 9.54 5.04 -7.17
N ASP A 25 10.07 5.80 -8.13
CA ASP A 25 11.41 5.70 -8.66
C ASP A 25 12.30 6.78 -8.02
N TYR A 26 12.98 6.43 -6.93
CA TYR A 26 13.88 7.29 -6.15
C TYR A 26 13.27 8.62 -5.68
N VAL A 27 12.00 8.65 -5.30
CA VAL A 27 11.41 9.81 -4.63
C VAL A 27 12.08 10.00 -3.26
N HIS A 28 12.86 11.06 -3.09
CA HIS A 28 13.73 11.23 -1.93
C HIS A 28 13.07 11.90 -0.72
N LYS A 29 12.06 12.76 -0.95
CA LYS A 29 11.46 13.53 0.15
C LYS A 29 10.40 12.71 0.88
N GLY A 30 10.69 12.33 2.12
CA GLY A 30 9.76 11.55 2.96
C GLY A 30 8.37 12.19 3.09
N ARG A 31 8.27 13.53 3.02
CA ARG A 31 6.96 14.22 3.01
C ARG A 31 6.15 13.90 1.76
N ASN A 32 6.78 13.84 0.59
CA ASN A 32 6.09 13.50 -0.66
C ASN A 32 5.66 12.04 -0.67
N LEU A 33 6.51 11.12 -0.23
CA LEU A 33 6.14 9.71 -0.09
C LEU A 33 4.98 9.52 0.90
N SER A 34 5.03 10.19 2.05
CA SER A 34 3.93 10.14 3.03
C SER A 34 2.62 10.70 2.46
N ALA A 35 2.68 11.75 1.65
CA ALA A 35 1.52 12.30 0.97
C ALA A 35 0.98 11.33 -0.10
N ILE A 36 1.86 10.66 -0.86
CA ILE A 36 1.49 9.62 -1.83
C ILE A 36 0.79 8.45 -1.12
N VAL A 37 1.36 7.91 -0.04
CA VAL A 37 0.75 6.83 0.75
C VAL A 37 -0.64 7.23 1.28
N ARG A 38 -0.78 8.47 1.76
CA ARG A 38 -2.07 8.97 2.21
C ARG A 38 -3.10 9.06 1.08
N THR A 39 -2.68 9.52 -0.08
CA THR A 39 -3.55 9.58 -1.27
C THR A 39 -3.92 8.16 -1.75
N ALA A 40 -2.97 7.24 -1.75
CA ALA A 40 -3.17 5.83 -2.07
C ALA A 40 -4.25 5.21 -1.16
N ASP A 41 -4.16 5.41 0.18
CA ASP A 41 -5.19 4.99 1.11
C ASP A 41 -6.57 5.57 0.78
N ALA A 42 -6.63 6.88 0.46
CA ALA A 42 -7.88 7.58 0.16
C ALA A 42 -8.61 7.06 -1.08
N VAL A 43 -7.91 6.42 -2.01
CA VAL A 43 -8.48 5.82 -3.22
C VAL A 43 -8.57 4.29 -3.17
N GLY A 44 -8.35 3.68 -2.00
CA GLY A 44 -8.50 2.24 -1.78
C GLY A 44 -7.29 1.39 -2.17
N VAL A 45 -6.14 1.98 -2.51
CA VAL A 45 -4.89 1.25 -2.75
C VAL A 45 -4.40 0.60 -1.46
N GLY A 46 -4.06 -0.69 -1.53
CA GLY A 46 -3.61 -1.48 -0.37
C GLY A 46 -2.10 -1.51 -0.17
N SER A 47 -1.32 -1.32 -1.23
CA SER A 47 0.14 -1.36 -1.19
C SER A 47 0.79 -0.27 -2.04
N VAL A 48 1.99 0.17 -1.65
CA VAL A 48 2.83 1.11 -2.39
C VAL A 48 4.25 0.57 -2.43
N HIS A 49 4.89 0.62 -3.59
CA HIS A 49 6.24 0.15 -3.83
C HIS A 49 7.20 1.35 -3.90
N CYS A 50 8.21 1.38 -3.06
CA CYS A 50 9.14 2.50 -2.96
C CYS A 50 10.58 2.06 -3.27
N VAL A 51 11.13 2.53 -4.38
CA VAL A 51 12.56 2.39 -4.65
C VAL A 51 13.30 3.54 -3.96
N VAL A 52 14.16 3.21 -3.01
CA VAL A 52 14.83 4.20 -2.14
C VAL A 52 16.36 4.14 -2.23
N GLY A 53 16.89 3.16 -2.94
CA GLY A 53 18.33 2.90 -2.98
C GLY A 53 18.91 2.63 -1.58
N ASP A 54 20.20 2.86 -1.42
CA ASP A 54 20.93 2.63 -0.15
C ASP A 54 20.66 3.70 0.92
N LYS A 55 19.81 4.68 0.66
CA LYS A 55 19.53 5.78 1.58
C LYS A 55 18.54 5.37 2.66
N ASP A 56 18.96 5.54 3.92
CA ASP A 56 18.15 5.23 5.11
C ASP A 56 16.92 6.17 5.19
N TYR A 57 15.73 5.59 5.05
CA TYR A 57 14.45 6.30 5.04
C TYR A 57 13.84 6.38 6.45
N ARG A 58 14.42 7.18 7.33
CA ARG A 58 13.93 7.32 8.72
C ARG A 58 12.71 8.23 8.87
N SER A 59 12.38 9.05 7.89
CA SER A 59 11.40 10.14 8.02
C SER A 59 9.94 9.79 7.71
N PHE A 60 9.63 8.52 7.44
CA PHE A 60 8.32 8.09 6.94
C PHE A 60 7.16 8.18 7.95
N ARG A 61 7.48 8.17 9.26
CA ARG A 61 6.46 7.95 10.31
C ARG A 61 5.64 9.17 10.70
N GLY A 62 6.05 10.39 10.32
CA GLY A 62 5.50 11.61 10.91
C GLY A 62 4.35 12.30 10.16
N THR A 63 4.21 12.10 8.87
CA THR A 63 3.36 12.95 8.01
C THR A 63 2.17 12.25 7.36
N ALA A 64 2.12 10.93 7.34
CA ALA A 64 1.02 10.18 6.71
C ALA A 64 -0.26 10.10 7.56
N LEU A 65 -0.33 10.80 8.68
CA LEU A 65 -1.47 10.84 9.61
C LEU A 65 -2.06 9.46 9.93
N GLY A 66 -1.19 8.43 10.02
CA GLY A 66 -1.59 7.08 10.34
C GLY A 66 -1.93 6.19 9.13
N SER A 67 -1.97 6.70 7.89
CA SER A 67 -2.28 5.91 6.68
C SER A 67 -1.32 4.73 6.45
N HIS A 68 -0.07 4.84 6.93
CA HIS A 68 0.90 3.74 6.93
C HIS A 68 0.45 2.50 7.73
N ARG A 69 -0.65 2.59 8.49
CA ARG A 69 -1.27 1.45 9.20
C ARG A 69 -2.22 0.66 8.30
N TYR A 70 -2.65 1.26 7.21
CA TYR A 70 -3.68 0.73 6.32
C TYR A 70 -3.19 0.49 4.90
N VAL A 71 -1.98 0.98 4.57
CA VAL A 71 -1.30 0.76 3.28
C VAL A 71 0.05 0.12 3.57
N GLU A 72 0.30 -1.02 2.96
CA GLU A 72 1.60 -1.69 3.03
C GLU A 72 2.63 -0.93 2.19
N VAL A 73 3.83 -0.71 2.73
CA VAL A 73 4.90 -0.01 2.02
C VAL A 73 6.06 -0.97 1.82
N HIS A 74 6.17 -1.46 0.58
CA HIS A 74 7.27 -2.31 0.16
C HIS A 74 8.46 -1.44 -0.26
N ARG A 75 9.68 -1.82 0.18
CA ARG A 75 10.91 -1.07 -0.11
C ARG A 75 11.86 -1.90 -0.93
N TYR A 76 12.47 -1.26 -1.91
CA TYR A 76 13.39 -1.88 -2.84
C TYR A 76 14.64 -1.02 -2.98
N SER A 77 15.79 -1.65 -3.20
CA SER A 77 17.04 -0.95 -3.54
C SER A 77 17.09 -0.54 -5.01
N GLU A 78 16.41 -1.30 -5.89
CA GLU A 78 16.43 -1.14 -7.34
C GLU A 78 15.03 -1.29 -7.94
N LEU A 79 14.83 -0.67 -9.11
CA LEU A 79 13.53 -0.63 -9.78
C LEU A 79 13.18 -1.94 -10.49
N ALA A 80 14.19 -2.70 -10.94
CA ALA A 80 13.99 -3.88 -11.76
C ALA A 80 13.09 -4.94 -11.10
N GLN A 81 13.30 -5.20 -9.81
CA GLN A 81 12.54 -6.21 -9.07
C GLN A 81 11.04 -5.87 -9.00
N PRO A 82 10.60 -4.72 -8.45
CA PRO A 82 9.17 -4.43 -8.35
C PRO A 82 8.50 -4.29 -9.72
N VAL A 83 9.20 -3.84 -10.76
CA VAL A 83 8.67 -3.80 -12.13
C VAL A 83 8.42 -5.20 -12.64
N ALA A 84 9.39 -6.13 -12.49
CA ALA A 84 9.23 -7.51 -12.94
C ALA A 84 8.06 -8.20 -12.21
N ASP A 85 7.95 -8.03 -10.90
CA ASP A 85 6.89 -8.62 -10.09
C ASP A 85 5.52 -8.10 -10.55
N LEU A 86 5.34 -6.78 -10.66
CA LEU A 86 4.08 -6.16 -11.08
C LEU A 86 3.69 -6.57 -12.51
N LYS A 87 4.65 -6.60 -13.44
CA LYS A 87 4.37 -7.07 -14.82
C LYS A 87 3.99 -8.56 -14.86
N SER A 88 4.60 -9.39 -14.04
CA SER A 88 4.24 -10.81 -13.94
C SER A 88 2.82 -11.04 -13.41
N GLU A 89 2.32 -10.11 -12.59
CA GLU A 89 0.95 -10.08 -12.07
C GLU A 89 -0.05 -9.42 -13.04
N GLY A 90 0.40 -8.98 -14.21
CA GLY A 90 -0.44 -8.41 -15.26
C GLY A 90 -0.70 -6.90 -15.12
N PHE A 91 0.06 -6.20 -14.29
CA PHE A 91 -0.05 -4.74 -14.18
C PHE A 91 0.56 -4.06 -15.40
N GLN A 92 -0.15 -3.07 -15.94
CA GLN A 92 0.43 -2.06 -16.81
C GLN A 92 1.19 -1.04 -15.97
N ILE A 93 2.37 -0.62 -16.42
CA ILE A 93 3.17 0.43 -15.78
C ILE A 93 2.87 1.77 -16.48
N VAL A 94 2.21 2.68 -15.76
CA VAL A 94 1.83 3.99 -16.26
C VAL A 94 2.74 5.04 -15.62
N ALA A 95 3.63 5.61 -16.41
CA ALA A 95 4.67 6.53 -15.94
C ALA A 95 4.26 8.00 -16.10
N ALA A 96 4.22 8.75 -15.02
CA ALA A 96 4.05 10.20 -15.05
C ALA A 96 5.37 10.86 -15.52
N HIS A 97 5.50 10.99 -16.84
CA HIS A 97 6.72 11.48 -17.47
C HIS A 97 6.42 12.22 -18.78
N LEU A 98 6.85 13.47 -18.87
CA LEU A 98 6.76 14.25 -20.11
C LEU A 98 7.72 13.69 -21.16
N SER A 99 7.19 13.15 -22.24
CA SER A 99 7.94 12.63 -23.39
C SER A 99 7.20 12.96 -24.69
N ALA A 100 7.88 12.76 -25.82
CA ALA A 100 7.25 12.97 -27.14
C ALA A 100 6.08 12.01 -27.43
N THR A 101 5.99 10.90 -26.70
CA THR A 101 4.93 9.89 -26.82
C THR A 101 3.95 9.90 -25.65
N ALA A 102 4.06 10.88 -24.75
CA ALA A 102 3.18 10.99 -23.62
C ALA A 102 1.75 11.37 -24.08
N VAL A 103 0.77 10.64 -23.56
CA VAL A 103 -0.66 10.93 -23.77
C VAL A 103 -1.22 11.70 -22.57
N ASP A 104 -2.40 12.29 -22.72
CA ASP A 104 -3.12 12.89 -21.59
C ASP A 104 -3.46 11.80 -20.58
N TYR A 105 -3.30 12.10 -19.28
CA TYR A 105 -3.55 11.12 -18.22
C TYR A 105 -4.98 10.58 -18.18
N HIS A 106 -5.95 11.28 -18.79
CA HIS A 106 -7.32 10.80 -18.94
C HIS A 106 -7.50 9.71 -20.02
N GLU A 107 -6.53 9.59 -20.95
CA GLU A 107 -6.63 8.65 -22.07
C GLU A 107 -6.26 7.21 -21.71
N VAL A 108 -5.64 7.00 -20.53
CA VAL A 108 -5.28 5.67 -20.05
C VAL A 108 -6.47 4.99 -19.40
N ASP A 109 -6.66 3.71 -19.68
CA ASP A 109 -7.68 2.88 -19.05
C ASP A 109 -7.17 2.35 -17.69
N TYR A 110 -7.52 3.05 -16.63
CA TYR A 110 -7.18 2.68 -15.25
C TYR A 110 -8.10 1.61 -14.65
N THR A 111 -9.08 1.09 -15.39
CA THR A 111 -9.90 -0.04 -14.93
C THR A 111 -9.12 -1.35 -14.96
N LYS A 112 -8.03 -1.39 -15.75
CA LYS A 112 -7.06 -2.50 -15.79
C LYS A 112 -6.13 -2.48 -14.57
N PRO A 113 -5.49 -3.62 -14.25
CA PRO A 113 -4.41 -3.63 -13.26
C PRO A 113 -3.35 -2.59 -13.60
N THR A 114 -3.11 -1.64 -12.69
CA THR A 114 -2.27 -0.46 -12.98
C THR A 114 -1.31 -0.15 -11.84
N ALA A 115 -0.04 -0.02 -12.15
CA ALA A 115 0.98 0.55 -11.30
C ALA A 115 1.36 1.95 -11.82
N LEU A 116 1.03 2.99 -11.03
CA LEU A 116 1.41 4.37 -11.33
C LEU A 116 2.87 4.58 -10.94
N LEU A 117 3.74 4.82 -11.93
CA LEU A 117 5.17 5.06 -11.72
C LEU A 117 5.45 6.57 -11.61
N MET A 118 6.00 6.97 -10.46
CA MET A 118 6.30 8.36 -10.11
C MET A 118 7.80 8.57 -9.89
N GLY A 119 8.39 9.47 -10.63
CA GLY A 119 9.83 9.79 -10.57
C GLY A 119 10.22 10.76 -9.45
N ALA A 120 11.53 10.88 -9.21
CA ALA A 120 12.12 11.83 -8.27
C ALA A 120 11.80 13.30 -8.65
N GLU A 121 11.75 14.17 -7.63
CA GLU A 121 11.32 15.57 -7.80
C GLU A 121 12.26 16.39 -8.69
N LYS A 122 13.53 16.06 -8.71
CA LYS A 122 14.55 16.81 -9.45
C LYS A 122 14.92 16.15 -10.77
N ASP A 123 15.12 14.84 -10.72
CA ASP A 123 15.72 14.10 -11.84
C ASP A 123 14.64 13.36 -12.68
N GLY A 124 13.39 13.37 -12.20
CA GLY A 124 12.29 12.64 -12.84
C GLY A 124 12.46 11.12 -12.72
N LEU A 125 12.06 10.38 -13.74
CA LEU A 125 12.25 8.94 -13.84
C LEU A 125 13.68 8.60 -14.27
N SER A 126 14.23 7.53 -13.71
CA SER A 126 15.44 6.88 -14.18
C SER A 126 15.30 6.40 -15.64
N ILE A 127 16.39 6.03 -16.27
CA ILE A 127 16.34 5.42 -17.61
C ILE A 127 15.52 4.15 -17.56
N ASP A 128 15.78 3.28 -16.59
CA ASP A 128 15.08 2.02 -16.38
C ASP A 128 13.57 2.25 -16.15
N GLY A 129 13.21 3.31 -15.40
CA GLY A 129 11.81 3.68 -15.18
C GLY A 129 11.07 4.09 -16.44
N ARG A 130 11.77 4.82 -17.32
CA ARG A 130 11.21 5.22 -18.63
C ARG A 130 11.02 4.02 -19.56
N GLU A 131 12.01 3.12 -19.59
CA GLU A 131 11.97 1.92 -20.44
C GLU A 131 10.99 0.86 -19.93
N ALA A 132 10.76 0.80 -18.62
CA ALA A 132 9.81 -0.12 -18.01
C ALA A 132 8.35 0.25 -18.29
N ALA A 133 8.05 1.51 -18.60
CA ALA A 133 6.70 2.02 -18.75
C ALA A 133 6.01 1.48 -20.02
N ASP A 134 4.77 1.05 -19.86
CA ASP A 134 3.90 0.68 -20.97
C ASP A 134 3.20 1.93 -21.54
N PHE A 135 2.96 2.94 -20.69
CA PHE A 135 2.41 4.23 -21.06
C PHE A 135 3.19 5.37 -20.38
N HIS A 136 3.48 6.42 -21.15
CA HIS A 136 3.89 7.70 -20.61
C HIS A 136 2.69 8.65 -20.61
N ILE A 137 2.44 9.30 -19.47
CA ILE A 137 1.33 10.22 -19.32
C ILE A 137 1.79 11.60 -18.88
N THR A 138 1.03 12.61 -19.28
CA THR A 138 1.23 13.99 -18.84
C THR A 138 -0.07 14.55 -18.28
N ILE A 139 0.07 15.43 -17.28
CA ILE A 139 -1.02 16.30 -16.83
C ILE A 139 -0.83 17.63 -17.58
N PRO A 140 -1.78 18.07 -18.40
CA PRO A 140 -1.65 19.32 -19.16
C PRO A 140 -1.39 20.53 -18.27
N MET A 141 -0.41 21.36 -18.64
CA MET A 141 -0.03 22.57 -17.92
C MET A 141 -0.32 23.80 -18.76
N VAL A 142 -0.95 24.81 -18.17
CA VAL A 142 -1.26 26.09 -18.84
C VAL A 142 -0.54 27.28 -18.21
N GLY A 143 0.26 27.02 -17.17
CA GLY A 143 1.05 28.04 -16.46
C GLY A 143 2.52 28.05 -16.84
N MET A 144 3.31 28.86 -16.13
CA MET A 144 4.76 28.96 -16.33
C MET A 144 5.55 27.78 -15.81
N VAL A 145 4.97 26.99 -14.89
CA VAL A 145 5.63 25.81 -14.34
C VAL A 145 5.49 24.63 -15.28
N GLU A 146 6.54 23.81 -15.36
CA GLU A 146 6.60 22.66 -16.29
C GLU A 146 6.15 21.35 -15.63
N SER A 147 5.98 21.32 -14.29
CA SER A 147 5.58 20.14 -13.56
C SER A 147 4.87 20.46 -12.25
N PHE A 148 4.02 19.56 -11.79
CA PHE A 148 3.48 19.55 -10.43
C PHE A 148 4.50 18.94 -9.45
N ASN A 149 4.35 19.27 -8.16
CA ASN A 149 4.96 18.44 -7.11
C ASN A 149 4.52 16.98 -7.30
N VAL A 150 5.44 16.03 -7.09
CA VAL A 150 5.20 14.60 -7.34
C VAL A 150 3.99 14.04 -6.58
N SER A 151 3.77 14.47 -5.34
CA SER A 151 2.61 14.00 -4.56
C SER A 151 1.29 14.63 -5.04
N VAL A 152 1.34 15.84 -5.61
CA VAL A 152 0.17 16.48 -6.23
C VAL A 152 -0.17 15.77 -7.54
N ALA A 153 0.83 15.51 -8.40
CA ALA A 153 0.64 14.76 -9.63
C ALA A 153 0.04 13.36 -9.34
N ALA A 154 0.59 12.64 -8.37
CA ALA A 154 0.04 11.35 -7.94
C ALA A 154 -1.43 11.48 -7.48
N GLY A 155 -1.78 12.55 -6.76
CA GLY A 155 -3.14 12.81 -6.32
C GLY A 155 -4.11 13.04 -7.46
N ILE A 156 -3.72 13.79 -8.48
CA ILE A 156 -4.53 14.07 -9.68
C ILE A 156 -4.77 12.76 -10.44
N ILE A 157 -3.72 12.00 -10.74
CA ILE A 157 -3.83 10.76 -11.52
C ILE A 157 -4.59 9.67 -10.76
N LEU A 158 -4.31 9.49 -9.47
CA LEU A 158 -5.03 8.50 -8.65
C LEU A 158 -6.52 8.85 -8.48
N ASN A 159 -6.87 10.15 -8.46
CA ASN A 159 -8.28 10.54 -8.44
C ASN A 159 -8.99 10.23 -9.77
N GLU A 160 -8.31 10.37 -10.89
CA GLU A 160 -8.82 9.93 -12.20
C GLU A 160 -8.98 8.41 -12.23
N ALA A 161 -7.97 7.66 -11.81
CA ALA A 161 -8.07 6.20 -11.69
C ALA A 161 -9.25 5.77 -10.81
N ARG A 162 -9.45 6.44 -9.66
CA ARG A 162 -10.61 6.20 -8.80
C ARG A 162 -11.93 6.49 -9.52
N HIS A 163 -12.00 7.60 -10.26
CA HIS A 163 -13.21 7.96 -11.00
C HIS A 163 -13.57 6.90 -12.02
N GLN A 164 -12.67 6.50 -12.89
CA GLN A 164 -12.90 5.46 -13.91
C GLN A 164 -13.30 4.13 -13.26
N ARG A 165 -12.60 3.70 -12.20
CA ARG A 165 -12.91 2.48 -11.45
C ARG A 165 -14.28 2.54 -10.78
N GLN A 166 -14.69 3.69 -10.27
CA GLN A 166 -16.01 3.87 -9.69
C GLN A 166 -17.10 3.77 -10.77
N MET A 167 -16.90 4.39 -11.92
CA MET A 167 -17.84 4.30 -13.05
C MET A 167 -17.94 2.86 -13.61
N ALA A 168 -16.89 2.07 -13.49
CA ALA A 168 -16.85 0.66 -13.85
C ALA A 168 -17.39 -0.29 -12.74
N GLY A 169 -17.88 0.23 -11.61
CA GLY A 169 -18.41 -0.57 -10.50
C GLY A 169 -17.36 -1.36 -9.72
N LEU A 170 -16.08 -1.01 -9.82
CA LEU A 170 -15.00 -1.74 -9.15
C LEU A 170 -14.94 -1.49 -7.63
N TYR A 171 -15.67 -0.50 -7.12
CA TYR A 171 -15.84 -0.23 -5.69
C TYR A 171 -17.14 -0.82 -5.11
N ASP A 172 -17.99 -1.44 -5.94
CA ASP A 172 -19.31 -1.93 -5.52
C ASP A 172 -19.26 -3.36 -4.97
N ARG A 173 -18.09 -3.99 -4.98
CA ARG A 173 -17.88 -5.36 -4.50
C ARG A 173 -16.48 -5.53 -3.90
N GLN A 174 -16.38 -6.43 -2.93
CA GLN A 174 -15.10 -6.89 -2.41
C GLN A 174 -14.25 -7.49 -3.53
N ARG A 175 -13.00 -7.05 -3.63
CA ARG A 175 -12.04 -7.49 -4.66
C ARG A 175 -10.83 -8.21 -4.09
N ILE A 176 -10.51 -8.04 -2.82
CA ILE A 176 -9.49 -8.82 -2.11
C ILE A 176 -10.03 -10.19 -1.74
N SER A 177 -9.18 -11.20 -1.62
CA SER A 177 -9.57 -12.55 -1.21
C SER A 177 -10.16 -12.54 0.21
N GLN A 178 -10.99 -13.51 0.54
CA GLN A 178 -11.57 -13.59 1.88
C GLN A 178 -10.48 -13.75 2.95
N SER A 179 -9.44 -14.53 2.68
CA SER A 179 -8.32 -14.72 3.61
C SER A 179 -7.55 -13.41 3.88
N GLU A 180 -7.34 -12.60 2.85
CA GLU A 180 -6.71 -11.29 2.99
C GLU A 180 -7.63 -10.31 3.73
N TYR A 181 -8.92 -10.32 3.42
CA TYR A 181 -9.93 -9.52 4.12
C TYR A 181 -9.91 -9.80 5.62
N ASP A 182 -9.98 -11.09 6.01
CA ASP A 182 -10.01 -11.49 7.42
C ASP A 182 -8.71 -11.12 8.14
N ARG A 183 -7.56 -11.31 7.48
CA ARG A 183 -6.25 -10.89 7.98
C ARG A 183 -6.20 -9.39 8.24
N LEU A 184 -6.52 -8.58 7.23
CA LEU A 184 -6.49 -7.12 7.33
C LEU A 184 -7.50 -6.60 8.34
N PHE A 185 -8.71 -7.17 8.37
CA PHE A 185 -9.72 -6.81 9.35
C PHE A 185 -9.20 -7.03 10.77
N PHE A 186 -8.60 -8.21 11.04
CA PHE A 186 -8.02 -8.50 12.35
C PHE A 186 -6.90 -7.51 12.70
N GLU A 187 -5.95 -7.29 11.79
CA GLU A 187 -4.78 -6.43 12.01
C GLU A 187 -5.17 -4.98 12.31
N TRP A 188 -6.22 -4.48 11.65
CA TRP A 188 -6.70 -3.11 11.85
C TRP A 188 -7.60 -2.98 13.09
N ALA A 189 -8.35 -4.02 13.40
CA ALA A 189 -9.20 -4.06 14.58
C ALA A 189 -8.37 -4.17 15.87
N HIS A 190 -7.34 -5.04 15.85
CA HIS A 190 -6.56 -5.44 17.03
C HIS A 190 -5.04 -5.24 16.83
N PRO A 191 -4.55 -4.01 16.55
CA PRO A 191 -3.15 -3.77 16.18
C PRO A 191 -2.14 -4.20 17.26
N LYS A 192 -2.49 -4.12 18.55
CA LYS A 192 -1.61 -4.57 19.64
C LYS A 192 -1.46 -6.10 19.66
N ILE A 193 -2.52 -6.81 19.33
CA ILE A 193 -2.50 -8.28 19.32
C ILE A 193 -1.82 -8.77 18.06
N ARG A 194 -2.06 -8.12 16.91
CA ARG A 194 -1.25 -8.32 15.70
C ARG A 194 0.25 -8.23 16.01
N ASP A 195 0.69 -7.12 16.63
CA ASP A 195 2.11 -6.90 16.95
C ASP A 195 2.67 -7.99 17.90
N TYR A 196 1.84 -8.45 18.84
CA TYR A 196 2.17 -9.56 19.73
C TYR A 196 2.30 -10.88 18.97
N CYS A 197 1.33 -11.23 18.14
CA CYS A 197 1.36 -12.45 17.34
C CYS A 197 2.57 -12.47 16.40
N GLN A 198 2.82 -11.37 15.68
CA GLN A 198 3.96 -11.25 14.76
C GLN A 198 5.31 -11.37 15.49
N ARG A 199 5.43 -10.79 16.69
CA ARG A 199 6.67 -10.86 17.49
C ARG A 199 7.00 -12.27 17.93
N TYR A 200 6.00 -13.06 18.31
CA TYR A 200 6.19 -14.37 18.94
C TYR A 200 5.84 -15.55 18.03
N GLY A 201 5.43 -15.29 16.80
CA GLY A 201 5.06 -16.32 15.84
C GLY A 201 3.79 -17.07 16.20
N PHE A 202 2.78 -16.36 16.73
CA PHE A 202 1.45 -16.93 17.00
C PHE A 202 0.48 -16.65 15.86
N GLU A 203 -0.45 -17.56 15.65
CA GLU A 203 -1.60 -17.31 14.80
C GLU A 203 -2.55 -16.30 15.44
N TYR A 204 -3.31 -15.59 14.60
CA TYR A 204 -4.31 -14.64 15.08
C TYR A 204 -5.47 -15.40 15.72
N PRO A 205 -5.99 -14.95 16.90
CA PRO A 205 -7.16 -15.53 17.51
C PRO A 205 -8.41 -15.30 16.65
N ARG A 206 -9.38 -16.19 16.78
CA ARG A 206 -10.67 -16.07 16.10
C ARG A 206 -11.44 -14.86 16.60
N LEU A 207 -12.18 -14.23 15.69
CA LEU A 207 -13.09 -13.15 16.00
C LEU A 207 -14.54 -13.64 16.00
N ARG A 208 -15.35 -13.02 16.86
CA ARG A 208 -16.81 -13.13 16.81
C ARG A 208 -17.36 -12.21 15.72
N ASP A 209 -18.66 -12.33 15.46
CA ASP A 209 -19.37 -11.53 14.45
C ASP A 209 -19.35 -10.02 14.74
N ASP A 210 -19.12 -9.62 16.00
CA ASP A 210 -18.96 -8.20 16.40
C ASP A 210 -17.53 -7.69 16.28
N GLY A 211 -16.60 -8.52 15.78
CA GLY A 211 -15.19 -8.21 15.60
C GLY A 211 -14.36 -8.25 16.87
N GLU A 212 -14.90 -8.70 17.99
CA GLU A 212 -14.14 -8.96 19.22
C GLU A 212 -13.55 -10.37 19.23
N ILE A 213 -12.46 -10.54 19.97
CA ILE A 213 -11.77 -11.84 20.08
C ILE A 213 -12.66 -12.84 20.83
N GLU A 214 -12.85 -14.00 20.22
CA GLU A 214 -13.50 -15.12 20.84
C GLU A 214 -12.63 -15.67 21.98
N ASN A 215 -13.10 -15.66 23.22
CA ASN A 215 -12.34 -16.14 24.38
C ASN A 215 -10.94 -15.49 24.56
N ALA A 216 -10.88 -14.15 24.60
CA ALA A 216 -9.61 -13.42 24.75
C ALA A 216 -8.80 -13.88 25.98
N SER A 217 -9.46 -14.16 27.13
CA SER A 217 -8.78 -14.60 28.36
C SER A 217 -8.08 -15.96 28.18
N GLY A 218 -8.77 -16.93 27.57
CA GLY A 218 -8.22 -18.26 27.29
C GLY A 218 -7.04 -18.18 26.34
N TRP A 219 -7.17 -17.41 25.26
CA TRP A 219 -6.09 -17.22 24.29
C TRP A 219 -4.83 -16.58 24.90
N TYR A 220 -4.99 -15.59 25.79
CA TYR A 220 -3.85 -15.00 26.50
C TYR A 220 -3.17 -15.97 27.47
N THR A 221 -3.92 -16.82 28.14
CA THR A 221 -3.38 -17.85 29.03
C THR A 221 -2.55 -18.84 28.24
N GLU A 222 -3.13 -19.41 27.17
CA GLU A 222 -2.46 -20.37 26.29
C GLU A 222 -1.15 -19.82 25.68
N THR A 223 -1.18 -18.61 25.14
CA THR A 223 0.02 -18.00 24.53
C THR A 223 1.11 -17.72 25.54
N ARG A 224 0.78 -17.42 26.82
CA ARG A 224 1.77 -17.26 27.90
C ARG A 224 2.40 -18.58 28.30
N GLU A 225 1.63 -19.65 28.38
CA GLU A 225 2.15 -21.00 28.67
C GLU A 225 3.09 -21.45 27.56
N LEU A 226 2.71 -21.30 26.30
CA LEU A 226 3.57 -21.61 25.15
C LEU A 226 4.87 -20.81 25.13
N LEU A 227 4.86 -19.55 25.56
CA LEU A 227 6.09 -18.75 25.67
C LEU A 227 6.98 -19.22 26.81
N ALA A 228 6.42 -19.60 27.95
CA ALA A 228 7.18 -20.15 29.07
C ALA A 228 7.85 -21.46 28.68
N ASP A 229 7.15 -22.37 28.01
CA ASP A 229 7.70 -23.63 27.53
C ASP A 229 8.84 -23.44 26.52
N LYS A 230 8.70 -22.48 25.58
CA LYS A 230 9.76 -22.12 24.63
C LYS A 230 11.01 -21.58 25.34
N ALA A 231 10.85 -20.78 26.39
CA ALA A 231 11.98 -20.25 27.16
C ALA A 231 12.75 -21.35 27.89
N VAL A 232 12.02 -22.29 28.52
CA VAL A 232 12.62 -23.46 29.21
C VAL A 232 13.37 -24.37 28.23
N ALA A 233 12.78 -24.60 27.03
CA ALA A 233 13.43 -25.40 26.00
C ALA A 233 14.72 -24.77 25.46
N MET A 234 14.77 -23.44 25.33
CA MET A 234 16.01 -22.72 24.93
C MET A 234 17.10 -22.75 25.97
N GLU A 235 16.77 -22.70 27.27
CA GLU A 235 17.76 -22.81 28.35
C GLU A 235 18.35 -24.23 28.43
N SER A 236 17.56 -25.26 28.16
CA SER A 236 17.99 -26.66 28.16
C SER A 236 18.91 -27.06 27.00
N VAL A 237 18.93 -26.29 25.91
CA VAL A 237 19.81 -26.53 24.74
C VAL A 237 21.17 -25.82 24.86
N ASN A 238 21.23 -24.78 25.71
CA ASN A 238 22.46 -23.96 25.92
C ASN A 238 23.26 -24.30 27.20
N GLY A 239 22.81 -25.26 28.00
CA GLY A 239 23.49 -25.78 29.16
C GLY A 239 24.03 -27.19 28.91
#